data_ea2805014236097a2983639352985c87
#
_entry.id   ea2805014236097a2983639352985c87
#
_cell.length_a   1.000
_cell.length_b   1.000
_cell.length_c   1.000
_cell.angle_alpha   90.00
_cell.angle_beta   90.00
_cell.angle_gamma   90.00
#
_symmetry.space_group_name_H-M   'P 1'
#
loop_
_entity.id
_entity.type
_entity.pdbx_description
1 polymer ?
#
loop_
_entity_poly.entity_id
_entity_poly.type
_entity_poly.pdbx_seq_one_letter_code
_entity_poly.pdbx_strand_id
1 'polypeptide(L)' 'MQKFALLSVSDKTGITEFAHTLVNQFDYTILSTGGTAKLLREQGIAVTDVSDHTM' A
#
# COMPACT_ATOMS: atom_id res chain seq x y z
N MET A 1 14.76 1.28 11.40
CA MET A 1 14.91 0.46 10.20
C MET A 1 13.66 0.55 9.35
N GLN A 2 13.83 0.78 8.05
CA GLN A 2 12.70 0.96 7.17
C GLN A 2 12.20 -0.38 6.65
N LYS A 3 10.89 -0.58 6.71
CA LYS A 3 10.28 -1.82 6.28
C LYS A 3 9.29 -1.55 5.14
N PHE A 4 9.25 -2.44 4.18
CA PHE A 4 8.39 -2.31 3.03
C PHE A 4 7.44 -3.49 2.94
N ALA A 5 6.21 -3.23 2.55
CA ALA A 5 5.22 -4.26 2.31
C ALA A 5 4.66 -4.07 0.91
N LEU A 6 4.82 -5.09 0.07
CA LEU A 6 4.29 -5.04 -1.29
C LEU A 6 2.88 -5.62 -1.28
N LEU A 7 1.92 -4.78 -1.61
CA LEU A 7 0.52 -5.18 -1.68
C LEU A 7 0.05 -5.14 -3.13
N SER A 8 -0.27 -6.30 -3.65
CA SER A 8 -0.77 -6.42 -5.03
C SER A 8 -1.84 -7.48 -5.03
N VAL A 9 -3.08 -7.06 -4.83
CA VAL A 9 -4.19 -7.99 -4.71
C VAL A 9 -5.30 -7.61 -5.67
N SER A 10 -6.00 -8.62 -6.15
CA SER A 10 -7.18 -8.41 -6.96
C SER A 10 -8.43 -8.26 -6.09
N ASP A 11 -8.42 -8.83 -4.90
CA ASP A 11 -9.51 -8.71 -3.95
C ASP A 11 -9.23 -7.55 -3.01
N LYS A 12 -10.07 -6.53 -3.06
CA LYS A 12 -9.87 -5.32 -2.28
C LYS A 12 -10.53 -5.36 -0.92
N THR A 13 -11.20 -6.46 -0.60
CA THR A 13 -11.86 -6.60 0.69
C THR A 13 -10.82 -6.76 1.79
N GLY A 14 -10.86 -5.86 2.76
CA GLY A 14 -9.96 -5.95 3.90
C GLY A 14 -8.56 -5.41 3.67
N ILE A 15 -8.19 -5.06 2.44
CA ILE A 15 -6.84 -4.58 2.19
C ILE A 15 -6.59 -3.23 2.86
N THR A 16 -7.62 -2.40 2.95
CA THR A 16 -7.50 -1.09 3.57
C THR A 16 -7.15 -1.22 5.04
N GLU A 17 -7.85 -2.10 5.75
CA GLU A 17 -7.56 -2.31 7.17
C GLU A 17 -6.17 -2.90 7.37
N PHE A 18 -5.81 -3.84 6.51
CA PHE A 18 -4.49 -4.44 6.61
C PHE A 18 -3.39 -3.42 6.39
N ALA A 19 -3.54 -2.57 5.39
CA ALA A 19 -2.57 -1.53 5.11
C ALA A 19 -2.50 -0.51 6.24
N HIS A 20 -3.64 -0.13 6.80
CA HIS A 20 -3.67 0.77 7.96
C HIS A 20 -2.88 0.19 9.13
N THR A 21 -3.07 -1.09 9.39
CA THR A 21 -2.36 -1.75 10.48
C THR A 21 -0.86 -1.73 10.24
N LEU A 22 -0.44 -2.02 9.04
CA LEU A 22 0.99 -2.04 8.71
C LEU A 22 1.61 -0.65 8.89
N VAL A 23 0.91 0.38 8.46
CA VAL A 23 1.46 1.74 8.56
C VAL A 23 1.44 2.24 9.99
N ASN A 24 0.33 2.03 10.71
CA ASN A 24 0.14 2.64 12.01
C ASN A 24 0.79 1.86 13.15
N GLN A 25 0.84 0.54 13.05
CA GLN A 25 1.34 -0.28 14.15
C GLN A 25 2.74 -0.81 13.89
N PHE A 26 3.10 -1.04 12.64
CA PHE A 26 4.38 -1.65 12.31
C PHE A 26 5.29 -0.73 11.53
N ASP A 27 4.83 0.46 11.23
CA ASP A 27 5.64 1.48 10.54
C ASP A 27 6.18 1.00 9.20
N TYR A 28 5.36 0.26 8.46
CA TYR A 28 5.74 -0.20 7.14
C TYR A 28 5.47 0.87 6.08
N THR A 29 6.30 0.87 5.06
CA THR A 29 6.03 1.65 3.85
C THR A 29 5.34 0.73 2.86
N ILE A 30 4.15 1.13 2.42
CA ILE A 30 3.35 0.30 1.52
C ILE A 30 3.80 0.54 0.08
N LEU A 31 4.10 -0.53 -0.62
CA LEU A 31 4.38 -0.50 -2.04
C LEU A 31 3.24 -1.20 -2.77
N SER A 32 2.75 -0.59 -3.82
CA SER A 32 1.65 -1.17 -4.55
C SER A 32 1.68 -0.72 -6.00
N THR A 33 0.80 -1.27 -6.82
CA THR A 33 0.75 -0.94 -8.24
C THR A 33 -0.68 -0.62 -8.66
N GLY A 34 -0.78 0.25 -9.65
CA GLY A 34 -2.02 0.49 -10.37
C GLY A 34 -3.21 0.82 -9.47
N GLY A 35 -4.29 0.07 -9.69
CA GLY A 35 -5.54 0.35 -8.99
C GLY A 35 -5.47 0.18 -7.48
N THR A 36 -4.64 -0.74 -7.00
CA THR A 36 -4.50 -0.95 -5.58
C THR A 36 -3.85 0.27 -4.91
N ALA A 37 -2.82 0.82 -5.54
CA ALA A 37 -2.18 2.01 -5.00
C ALA A 37 -3.17 3.18 -4.95
N LYS A 38 -3.96 3.33 -6.01
CA LYS A 38 -4.95 4.40 -6.04
C LYS A 38 -5.99 4.21 -4.95
N LEU A 39 -6.47 2.99 -4.77
CA LEU A 39 -7.45 2.70 -3.75
C LEU A 39 -6.95 3.06 -2.36
N LEU A 40 -5.72 2.68 -2.06
CA LEU A 40 -5.15 2.94 -0.75
C LEU A 40 -4.98 4.44 -0.50
N ARG A 41 -4.56 5.18 -1.52
CA ARG A 41 -4.44 6.63 -1.40
C ARG A 41 -5.78 7.29 -1.13
N GLU A 42 -6.83 6.81 -1.78
CA GLU A 42 -8.17 7.35 -1.58
C GLU A 42 -8.66 7.12 -0.16
N GLN A 43 -8.13 6.11 0.49
CA GLN A 43 -8.47 5.81 1.89
C GLN A 43 -7.56 6.56 2.88
N GLY A 44 -6.71 7.43 2.37
CA GLY A 44 -5.84 8.21 3.24
C GLY A 44 -4.57 7.48 3.68
N ILE A 45 -4.24 6.40 3.01
CA ILE A 45 -3.07 5.61 3.36
C ILE A 45 -1.90 6.04 2.49
N ALA A 46 -0.77 6.32 3.12
CA ALA A 46 0.44 6.65 2.38
C ALA A 46 0.95 5.40 1.68
N VAL A 47 1.01 5.44 0.36
CA VAL A 47 1.46 4.31 -0.43
C VAL A 47 2.36 4.80 -1.55
N THR A 48 3.38 4.01 -1.87
CA THR A 48 4.26 4.30 -2.98
C THR A 48 3.85 3.45 -4.18
N ASP A 49 3.57 4.10 -5.29
CA ASP A 49 3.18 3.40 -6.50
C ASP A 49 4.43 2.98 -7.25
N VAL A 50 4.74 1.69 -7.22
CA VAL A 50 5.96 1.20 -7.83
C VAL A 50 5.87 1.14 -9.35
N SER A 51 4.68 1.26 -9.90
CA SER A 51 4.55 1.30 -11.36
C SER A 51 5.08 2.61 -11.94
N ASP A 52 5.20 3.64 -11.11
CA ASP A 52 5.78 4.91 -11.53
C ASP A 52 7.30 4.87 -11.62
N HIS A 53 7.90 3.81 -11.16
CA HIS A 53 9.34 3.67 -11.16
C HIS A 53 9.82 2.86 -12.36
N THR A 54 9.24 3.12 -13.49
CA THR A 54 9.70 2.49 -14.71
C THR A 54 11.02 3.09 -15.13
N MET A 55 11.96 2.26 -15.19
CA MET A 55 13.29 2.69 -15.59
C MET A 55 13.51 2.43 -17.07
#